data_1271b24b2189dbbf8144d199237bdf38
#
_entry.id   1271b24b2189dbbf8144d199237bdf38
#
_cell.length_a   1.000
_cell.length_b   1.000
_cell.length_c   1.000
_cell.angle_alpha   90.00
_cell.angle_beta   90.00
_cell.angle_gamma   90.00
#
_symmetry.space_group_name_H-M   'P 1'
#
loop_
_entity.id
_entity.type
_entity.pdbx_description
1 polymer ?
#
loop_
_entity_poly.entity_id
_entity_poly.type
_entity_poly.pdbx_seq_one_letter_code
_entity_poly.pdbx_strand_id
1 'polypeptide(L)'
;MSFGLNSVLKKILPTGLFYRSLIIVAAPTIILQIIITVVFFDSIWIKANKGLTRSLVGELKTLSDVYTGNDLAQIEYLTGQFKFNFDFVINIKDEKLPTISKERKFSPMDRSLRRELKSVFGNSNYWFDTIKYEDVVEIRVRSSDKT
;
A
#
# COMPACT_ATOMS: atom_id res chain seq x y z
N MET A 1 23.41 -9.84 34.27
CA MET A 1 21.94 -9.91 34.17
C MET A 1 21.53 -11.11 33.29
N SER A 2 21.66 -12.34 33.77
CA SER A 2 21.31 -13.56 33.00
C SER A 2 20.30 -14.45 33.72
N PHE A 3 19.54 -13.89 34.67
CA PHE A 3 18.66 -14.69 35.56
C PHE A 3 17.25 -14.98 35.01
N GLY A 4 16.83 -14.34 33.93
CA GLY A 4 15.43 -14.48 33.43
C GLY A 4 15.19 -15.70 32.51
N LEU A 5 16.12 -16.00 31.62
CA LEU A 5 15.93 -17.03 30.58
C LEU A 5 15.93 -18.46 31.15
N ASN A 6 16.80 -18.75 32.10
CA ASN A 6 16.88 -20.09 32.70
C ASN A 6 15.66 -20.47 33.54
N SER A 7 15.01 -19.49 34.18
CA SER A 7 13.79 -19.71 34.95
C SER A 7 12.58 -19.97 34.06
N VAL A 8 12.46 -19.25 32.96
CA VAL A 8 11.39 -19.41 31.96
C VAL A 8 11.54 -20.73 31.22
N LEU A 9 12.77 -21.07 30.79
CA LEU A 9 13.09 -22.35 30.15
C LEU A 9 12.76 -23.56 31.03
N LYS A 10 13.08 -23.53 32.36
CA LYS A 10 12.75 -24.61 33.28
C LYS A 10 11.25 -24.81 33.49
N LYS A 11 10.44 -23.78 33.29
CA LYS A 11 8.99 -23.82 33.47
C LYS A 11 8.26 -24.33 32.22
N ILE A 12 8.88 -24.17 31.05
CA ILE A 12 8.32 -24.56 29.75
C ILE A 12 8.80 -25.93 29.30
N LEU A 13 9.99 -26.39 29.77
CA LEU A 13 10.49 -27.71 29.38
C LEU A 13 9.79 -28.81 30.17
N PRO A 14 9.04 -29.69 29.50
CA PRO A 14 8.43 -30.84 30.14
C PRO A 14 9.50 -31.82 30.65
N THR A 15 9.18 -32.52 31.75
CA THR A 15 10.10 -33.40 32.49
C THR A 15 10.40 -34.73 31.79
N GLY A 16 9.70 -35.04 30.69
CA GLY A 16 9.89 -36.28 29.95
C GLY A 16 11.02 -36.22 28.90
N LEU A 17 11.82 -37.31 28.84
CA LEU A 17 12.93 -37.42 27.87
C LEU A 17 12.45 -37.26 26.41
N PHE A 18 11.28 -37.83 26.11
CA PHE A 18 10.63 -37.76 24.81
C PHE A 18 10.30 -36.31 24.39
N TYR A 19 9.75 -35.54 25.28
CA TYR A 19 9.39 -34.14 25.01
C TYR A 19 10.61 -33.24 24.81
N ARG A 20 11.72 -33.51 25.50
CA ARG A 20 12.98 -32.79 25.30
C ARG A 20 13.56 -33.03 23.90
N SER A 21 13.58 -34.28 23.45
CA SER A 21 14.06 -34.58 22.11
C SER A 21 13.14 -34.02 21.02
N LEU A 22 11.82 -34.05 21.23
CA LEU A 22 10.84 -33.43 20.34
C LEU A 22 11.08 -31.92 20.20
N ILE A 23 11.28 -31.20 21.32
CA ILE A 23 11.52 -29.75 21.28
C ILE A 23 12.84 -29.42 20.59
N ILE A 24 13.90 -30.21 20.82
CA ILE A 24 15.20 -29.98 20.19
C ILE A 24 15.13 -30.07 18.66
N VAL A 25 14.28 -30.95 18.13
CA VAL A 25 14.09 -31.11 16.67
C VAL A 25 13.04 -30.16 16.13
N ALA A 26 11.89 -30.02 16.82
CA ALA A 26 10.78 -29.23 16.33
C ALA A 26 11.00 -27.70 16.44
N ALA A 27 11.66 -27.22 17.50
CA ALA A 27 11.84 -25.80 17.70
C ALA A 27 12.65 -25.11 16.57
N PRO A 28 13.81 -25.61 16.14
CA PRO A 28 14.54 -24.99 15.04
C PRO A 28 13.76 -25.06 13.72
N THR A 29 13.00 -26.13 13.48
CA THR A 29 12.18 -26.27 12.28
C THR A 29 11.04 -25.26 12.25
N ILE A 30 10.34 -25.06 13.38
CA ILE A 30 9.26 -24.09 13.50
C ILE A 30 9.81 -22.66 13.34
N ILE A 31 10.95 -22.34 13.96
CA ILE A 31 11.58 -21.04 13.86
C ILE A 31 11.96 -20.76 12.40
N LEU A 32 12.58 -21.72 11.73
CA LEU A 32 12.94 -21.60 10.31
C LEU A 32 11.71 -21.37 9.44
N GLN A 33 10.63 -22.12 9.68
CA GLN A 33 9.37 -21.98 8.98
C GLN A 33 8.76 -20.59 9.14
N ILE A 34 8.77 -20.05 10.37
CA ILE A 34 8.28 -18.69 10.65
C ILE A 34 9.11 -17.65 9.88
N ILE A 35 10.44 -17.76 9.94
CA ILE A 35 11.33 -16.82 9.24
C ILE A 35 11.06 -16.84 7.73
N ILE A 36 11.00 -18.03 7.13
CA ILE A 36 10.71 -18.18 5.70
C ILE A 36 9.35 -17.55 5.38
N THR A 37 8.32 -17.86 6.15
CA THR A 37 6.96 -17.35 5.92
C THR A 37 6.92 -15.83 5.96
N VAL A 38 7.53 -15.19 6.97
CA VAL A 38 7.57 -13.73 7.11
C VAL A 38 8.31 -13.10 5.92
N VAL A 39 9.49 -13.62 5.56
CA VAL A 39 10.29 -13.07 4.46
C VAL A 39 9.57 -13.19 3.12
N PHE A 40 8.95 -14.34 2.84
CA PHE A 40 8.17 -14.53 1.61
C PHE A 40 6.93 -13.65 1.57
N PHE A 41 6.19 -13.57 2.68
CA PHE A 41 4.99 -12.76 2.75
C PHE A 41 5.30 -11.28 2.51
N ASP A 42 6.29 -10.72 3.19
CA ASP A 42 6.71 -9.33 2.98
C ASP A 42 7.15 -9.07 1.54
N SER A 43 7.93 -9.98 0.96
CA SER A 43 8.42 -9.83 -0.41
C SER A 43 7.29 -9.82 -1.45
N ILE A 44 6.31 -10.73 -1.32
CA ILE A 44 5.16 -10.82 -2.22
C ILE A 44 4.25 -9.59 -2.03
N TRP A 45 3.97 -9.21 -0.77
CA TRP A 45 3.11 -8.10 -0.45
C TRP A 45 3.64 -6.76 -0.97
N ILE A 46 4.95 -6.51 -0.80
CA ILE A 46 5.60 -5.30 -1.32
C ILE A 46 5.54 -5.24 -2.85
N LYS A 47 5.80 -6.36 -3.54
CA LYS A 47 5.75 -6.43 -5.00
C LYS A 47 4.33 -6.22 -5.53
N ALA A 48 3.34 -6.87 -4.94
CA ALA A 48 1.93 -6.74 -5.32
C ALA A 48 1.43 -5.30 -5.14
N ASN A 49 1.66 -4.70 -3.98
CA ASN A 49 1.28 -3.32 -3.71
C ASN A 49 1.95 -2.32 -4.66
N LYS A 50 3.21 -2.52 -4.99
CA LYS A 50 3.91 -1.67 -5.96
C LYS A 50 3.32 -1.80 -7.35
N GLY A 51 2.95 -3.00 -7.78
CA GLY A 51 2.30 -3.24 -9.06
C GLY A 51 0.95 -2.53 -9.16
N LEU A 52 0.10 -2.73 -8.15
CA LEU A 52 -1.24 -2.13 -8.08
C LEU A 52 -1.18 -0.60 -8.04
N THR A 53 -0.33 -0.02 -7.19
CA THR A 53 -0.20 1.44 -7.09
C THR A 53 0.34 2.07 -8.36
N ARG A 54 1.25 1.40 -9.05
CA ARG A 54 1.79 1.87 -10.34
C ARG A 54 0.73 1.86 -11.43
N SER A 55 -0.09 0.81 -11.52
CA SER A 55 -1.21 0.72 -12.46
C SER A 55 -2.19 1.86 -12.22
N LEU A 56 -2.67 2.00 -10.98
CA LEU A 56 -3.60 3.05 -10.57
C LEU A 56 -3.08 4.46 -10.90
N VAL A 57 -1.82 4.75 -10.59
CA VAL A 57 -1.22 6.06 -10.88
C VAL A 57 -1.04 6.29 -12.39
N GLY A 58 -0.75 5.23 -13.16
CA GLY A 58 -0.72 5.27 -14.62
C GLY A 58 -2.08 5.63 -15.23
N GLU A 59 -3.15 5.03 -14.70
CA GLU A 59 -4.53 5.32 -15.11
C GLU A 59 -4.93 6.77 -14.78
N LEU A 60 -4.60 7.24 -13.57
CA LEU A 60 -4.81 8.64 -13.18
C LEU A 60 -4.05 9.63 -14.09
N LYS A 61 -2.83 9.26 -14.50
CA LYS A 61 -2.03 10.07 -15.44
C LYS A 61 -2.72 10.16 -16.79
N THR A 62 -3.19 9.03 -17.32
CA THR A 62 -3.92 8.99 -18.59
C THR A 62 -5.17 9.87 -18.56
N LEU A 63 -5.95 9.77 -17.47
CA LEU A 63 -7.13 10.64 -17.27
C LEU A 63 -6.75 12.11 -17.21
N SER A 64 -5.69 12.47 -16.49
CA SER A 64 -5.22 13.84 -16.37
C SER A 64 -4.76 14.40 -17.74
N ASP A 65 -4.08 13.59 -18.55
CA ASP A 65 -3.59 13.99 -19.86
C ASP A 65 -4.73 14.20 -20.86
N VAL A 66 -5.74 13.33 -20.85
CA VAL A 66 -6.96 13.49 -21.69
C VAL A 66 -7.74 14.74 -21.27
N TYR A 67 -7.89 14.98 -19.96
CA TYR A 67 -8.57 16.19 -19.48
C TYR A 67 -7.87 17.47 -19.97
N THR A 68 -6.54 17.49 -19.97
CA THR A 68 -5.75 18.62 -20.47
C THR A 68 -5.88 18.81 -21.99
N GLY A 69 -6.28 17.77 -22.72
CA GLY A 69 -6.49 17.81 -24.18
C GLY A 69 -7.77 18.51 -24.65
N ASN A 70 -8.66 18.95 -23.75
CA ASN A 70 -9.91 19.70 -24.02
C ASN A 70 -10.95 18.99 -24.91
N ASP A 71 -10.94 17.66 -25.00
CA ASP A 71 -11.98 16.89 -25.70
C ASP A 71 -13.04 16.41 -24.70
N LEU A 72 -14.12 17.21 -24.52
CA LEU A 72 -15.21 16.91 -23.58
C LEU A 72 -15.91 15.58 -23.84
N ALA A 73 -16.09 15.21 -25.11
CA ALA A 73 -16.73 13.94 -25.47
C ALA A 73 -15.84 12.75 -25.06
N GLN A 74 -14.54 12.88 -25.25
CA GLN A 74 -13.58 11.86 -24.87
C GLN A 74 -13.46 11.75 -23.34
N ILE A 75 -13.53 12.87 -22.61
CA ILE A 75 -13.55 12.90 -21.14
C ILE A 75 -14.78 12.17 -20.61
N GLU A 76 -15.97 12.44 -21.13
CA GLU A 76 -17.21 11.79 -20.70
C GLU A 76 -17.19 10.28 -20.97
N TYR A 77 -16.74 9.87 -22.14
CA TYR A 77 -16.59 8.46 -22.51
C TYR A 77 -15.61 7.74 -21.56
N LEU A 78 -14.41 8.30 -21.35
CA LEU A 78 -13.41 7.70 -20.47
C LEU A 78 -13.88 7.67 -19.02
N THR A 79 -14.49 8.73 -18.52
CA THR A 79 -15.05 8.77 -17.15
C THR A 79 -16.07 7.65 -16.94
N GLY A 80 -16.93 7.38 -17.95
CA GLY A 80 -17.86 6.27 -17.93
C GLY A 80 -17.15 4.91 -17.89
N GLN A 81 -16.12 4.71 -18.71
CA GLN A 81 -15.32 3.48 -18.72
C GLN A 81 -14.56 3.25 -17.41
N PHE A 82 -13.95 4.29 -16.84
CA PHE A 82 -13.25 4.19 -15.57
C PHE A 82 -14.19 3.89 -14.41
N LYS A 83 -15.38 4.48 -14.40
CA LYS A 83 -16.41 4.14 -13.40
C LYS A 83 -16.86 2.69 -13.52
N PHE A 84 -17.09 2.21 -14.73
CA PHE A 84 -17.60 0.85 -14.95
C PHE A 84 -16.54 -0.24 -14.69
N ASN A 85 -15.29 -0.02 -15.13
CA ASN A 85 -14.26 -1.05 -15.08
C ASN A 85 -13.43 -1.03 -13.77
N PHE A 86 -13.28 0.14 -13.13
CA PHE A 86 -12.36 0.34 -12.00
C PHE A 86 -13.05 0.90 -10.76
N ASP A 87 -14.36 1.12 -10.79
CA ASP A 87 -15.15 1.71 -9.69
C ASP A 87 -14.62 3.10 -9.26
N PHE A 88 -14.08 3.87 -10.21
CA PHE A 88 -13.60 5.22 -9.95
C PHE A 88 -14.73 6.22 -10.00
N VAL A 89 -14.85 7.03 -8.97
CA VAL A 89 -15.70 8.22 -8.97
C VAL A 89 -14.83 9.44 -9.25
N ILE A 90 -14.98 10.02 -10.45
CA ILE A 90 -14.18 11.16 -10.90
C ILE A 90 -15.00 12.43 -10.70
N ASN A 91 -14.44 13.37 -9.95
CA ASN A 91 -15.01 14.68 -9.73
C ASN A 91 -14.01 15.76 -10.11
N ILE A 92 -14.42 16.68 -10.99
CA ILE A 92 -13.62 17.83 -11.38
C ILE A 92 -14.02 18.99 -10.51
N LYS A 93 -13.07 19.61 -9.81
CA LYS A 93 -13.29 20.75 -8.93
C LYS A 93 -12.22 21.80 -9.16
N ASP A 94 -12.65 23.04 -9.18
CA ASP A 94 -11.74 24.19 -9.22
C ASP A 94 -11.39 24.63 -7.79
N GLU A 95 -10.67 23.74 -7.08
CA GLU A 95 -10.23 23.96 -5.70
C GLU A 95 -8.71 23.84 -5.60
N LYS A 96 -8.11 24.64 -4.71
CA LYS A 96 -6.68 24.49 -4.40
C LYS A 96 -6.40 23.14 -3.74
N LEU A 97 -5.36 22.47 -4.16
CA LEU A 97 -4.90 21.23 -3.52
C LEU A 97 -4.50 21.48 -2.07
N PRO A 98 -4.94 20.65 -1.12
CA PRO A 98 -4.43 20.71 0.25
C PRO A 98 -2.93 20.42 0.28
N THR A 99 -2.22 21.09 1.18
CA THR A 99 -0.74 21.00 1.22
C THR A 99 -0.22 19.70 1.80
N ILE A 100 -1.00 19.03 2.68
CA ILE A 100 -0.54 17.84 3.41
C ILE A 100 -1.49 16.69 3.11
N SER A 101 -0.96 15.61 2.53
CA SER A 101 -1.69 14.35 2.35
C SER A 101 -1.91 13.66 3.69
N LYS A 102 -3.05 12.97 3.83
CA LYS A 102 -3.40 12.20 5.02
C LYS A 102 -3.16 10.72 4.73
N GLU A 103 -2.19 10.14 5.43
CA GLU A 103 -1.79 8.75 5.24
C GLU A 103 -1.78 7.97 6.55
N ARG A 104 -2.02 6.67 6.48
CA ARG A 104 -1.95 5.75 7.63
C ARG A 104 -0.49 5.57 8.04
N LYS A 105 -0.22 5.67 9.33
CA LYS A 105 1.13 5.39 9.86
C LYS A 105 1.48 3.91 9.61
N PHE A 106 2.70 3.68 9.13
CA PHE A 106 3.24 2.32 8.87
C PHE A 106 2.54 1.51 7.77
N SER A 107 1.73 2.13 6.90
CA SER A 107 1.14 1.46 5.75
C SER A 107 2.15 1.35 4.60
N PRO A 108 2.54 0.13 4.17
CA PRO A 108 3.38 -0.05 2.99
C PRO A 108 2.70 0.41 1.70
N MET A 109 1.36 0.26 1.64
CA MET A 109 0.56 0.68 0.49
C MET A 109 0.58 2.20 0.32
N ASP A 110 0.38 2.95 1.40
CA ASP A 110 0.39 4.42 1.36
C ASP A 110 1.77 4.96 0.96
N ARG A 111 2.85 4.31 1.43
CA ARG A 111 4.22 4.65 1.00
C ARG A 111 4.44 4.40 -0.49
N SER A 112 3.93 3.29 -1.01
CA SER A 112 4.00 2.97 -2.44
C SER A 112 3.22 3.97 -3.25
N LEU A 113 1.98 4.27 -2.86
CA LEU A 113 1.12 5.26 -3.50
C LEU A 113 1.77 6.65 -3.54
N ARG A 114 2.27 7.13 -2.42
CA ARG A 114 2.98 8.41 -2.34
C ARG A 114 4.18 8.44 -3.28
N ARG A 115 4.98 7.36 -3.34
CA ARG A 115 6.17 7.29 -4.20
C ARG A 115 5.80 7.34 -5.67
N GLU A 116 4.78 6.59 -6.09
CA GLU A 116 4.34 6.57 -7.48
C GLU A 116 3.66 7.90 -7.88
N LEU A 117 2.80 8.47 -7.04
CA LEU A 117 2.20 9.79 -7.27
C LEU A 117 3.28 10.88 -7.40
N LYS A 118 4.25 10.87 -6.50
CA LYS A 118 5.40 11.79 -6.56
C LYS A 118 6.21 11.64 -7.84
N SER A 119 6.43 10.41 -8.30
CA SER A 119 7.18 10.11 -9.51
C SER A 119 6.50 10.63 -10.78
N VAL A 120 5.16 10.57 -10.82
CA VAL A 120 4.37 10.90 -12.01
C VAL A 120 3.93 12.37 -12.03
N PHE A 121 3.48 12.91 -10.91
CA PHE A 121 2.91 14.27 -10.82
C PHE A 121 3.86 15.30 -10.18
N GLY A 122 4.99 14.86 -9.60
CA GLY A 122 5.89 15.74 -8.85
C GLY A 122 5.42 16.02 -7.42
N ASN A 123 6.16 16.85 -6.68
CA ASN A 123 5.92 17.02 -5.23
C ASN A 123 4.66 17.83 -4.86
N SER A 124 4.18 18.70 -5.76
CA SER A 124 3.16 19.72 -5.42
C SER A 124 1.84 19.57 -6.19
N ASN A 125 1.74 18.56 -7.07
CA ASN A 125 0.59 18.43 -7.97
C ASN A 125 -0.33 17.26 -7.63
N TYR A 126 -0.14 16.65 -6.46
CA TYR A 126 -1.02 15.60 -5.96
C TYR A 126 -1.31 15.75 -4.48
N TRP A 127 -2.42 15.19 -4.07
CA TRP A 127 -2.82 15.01 -2.68
C TRP A 127 -3.63 13.72 -2.56
N PHE A 128 -3.55 13.04 -1.42
CA PHE A 128 -4.38 11.86 -1.17
C PHE A 128 -4.76 11.73 0.30
N ASP A 129 -5.88 11.05 0.55
CA ASP A 129 -6.39 10.74 1.88
C ASP A 129 -6.81 9.26 1.92
N THR A 130 -6.13 8.48 2.77
CA THR A 130 -6.42 7.07 3.03
C THR A 130 -7.05 6.85 4.40
N ILE A 131 -7.28 7.93 5.16
CA ILE A 131 -7.78 7.86 6.55
C ILE A 131 -9.28 8.12 6.62
N LYS A 132 -9.78 9.02 5.77
CA LYS A 132 -11.16 9.53 5.84
C LYS A 132 -12.21 8.45 5.62
N TYR A 133 -11.94 7.49 4.75
CA TYR A 133 -12.83 6.38 4.43
C TYR A 133 -12.07 5.07 4.60
N GLU A 134 -12.75 4.02 5.04
CA GLU A 134 -12.12 2.72 5.33
C GLU A 134 -11.76 1.98 4.04
N ASP A 135 -12.63 2.00 3.05
CA ASP A 135 -12.50 1.24 1.80
C ASP A 135 -12.25 2.10 0.56
N VAL A 136 -12.14 3.42 0.71
CA VAL A 136 -11.99 4.35 -0.41
C VAL A 136 -10.78 5.25 -0.20
N VAL A 137 -9.98 5.40 -1.24
CA VAL A 137 -8.86 6.34 -1.27
C VAL A 137 -9.26 7.55 -2.10
N GLU A 138 -9.24 8.73 -1.48
CA GLU A 138 -9.43 9.98 -2.21
C GLU A 138 -8.09 10.47 -2.73
N ILE A 139 -7.96 10.61 -4.05
CA ILE A 139 -6.76 11.14 -4.70
C ILE A 139 -7.15 12.38 -5.48
N ARG A 140 -6.43 13.47 -5.29
CA ARG A 140 -6.58 14.70 -6.05
C ARG A 140 -5.29 14.99 -6.80
N VAL A 141 -5.41 15.26 -8.08
CA VAL A 141 -4.28 15.62 -8.94
C VAL A 141 -4.60 16.96 -9.62
N ARG A 142 -3.57 17.78 -9.75
CA ARG A 142 -3.67 19.01 -10.53
C ARG A 142 -3.48 18.69 -11.98
N SER A 143 -4.46 18.99 -12.81
CA SER A 143 -4.26 19.04 -14.25
C SER A 143 -3.35 20.22 -14.57
N SER A 144 -2.33 20.01 -15.41
CA SER A 144 -1.50 21.12 -15.87
C SER A 144 -2.31 21.89 -16.91
N ASP A 145 -2.81 23.08 -16.54
CA ASP A 145 -3.27 24.04 -17.54
C ASP A 145 -2.11 24.29 -18.50
N LYS A 146 -2.37 24.05 -19.78
CA LYS A 146 -1.51 24.59 -20.83
C LYS A 146 -1.67 26.11 -20.78
N THR A 147 -0.64 26.77 -20.24
CA THR A 147 -0.43 28.21 -20.45
C THR A 147 -0.15 28.46 -21.90
#